data_22df4c56547c809f1de448697ba8005e
#
_entry.id   22df4c56547c809f1de448697ba8005e
#
_cell.length_a   1.000
_cell.length_b   1.000
_cell.length_c   1.000
_cell.angle_alpha   90.00
_cell.angle_beta   90.00
_cell.angle_gamma   90.00
#
_symmetry.space_group_name_H-M   'P 1'
#
loop_
_entity.id
_entity.type
_entity.pdbx_description
1 polymer ?
#
loop_
_entity_poly.entity_id
_entity_poly.type
_entity_poly.pdbx_seq_one_letter_code
_entity_poly.pdbx_strand_id
1 'polypeptide(L)'
;NPVEQLLAALGNCLAVGVAANATARGIRLRSLSIAVEGDLDLSTFLGLEPGHAGFGNITAQVDVDADASPEEVAELVEYVSNTSPVGHTLAREIPVAVVTA
;
A
#
# COMPACT_ATOMS: atom_id res chain seq x y z
N ASN A 1 12.65 -6.91 -8.04
CA ASN A 1 11.98 -8.19 -8.14
C ASN A 1 10.45 -8.03 -8.07
N PRO A 2 9.68 -9.06 -8.41
CA PRO A 2 8.23 -8.93 -8.49
C PRO A 2 7.54 -8.61 -7.16
N VAL A 3 8.04 -9.11 -6.05
CA VAL A 3 7.43 -8.82 -4.74
C VAL A 3 7.72 -7.38 -4.29
N GLU A 4 8.88 -6.86 -4.60
CA GLU A 4 9.17 -5.45 -4.36
C GLU A 4 8.34 -4.54 -5.27
N GLN A 5 8.06 -4.96 -6.49
CA GLN A 5 7.15 -4.24 -7.40
C GLN A 5 5.73 -4.17 -6.82
N LEU A 6 5.29 -5.23 -6.15
CA LEU A 6 3.98 -5.22 -5.49
C LEU A 6 3.95 -4.19 -4.35
N LEU A 7 5.00 -4.13 -3.54
CA LEU A 7 5.12 -3.12 -2.48
C LEU A 7 5.16 -1.70 -3.07
N ALA A 8 5.90 -1.53 -4.17
CA ALA A 8 5.96 -0.24 -4.87
C ALA A 8 4.59 0.16 -5.41
N ALA A 9 3.82 -0.78 -5.92
CA ALA A 9 2.46 -0.51 -6.39
C ALA A 9 1.56 0.01 -5.27
N LEU A 10 1.64 -0.58 -4.08
CA LEU A 10 0.92 -0.07 -2.92
C LEU A 10 1.34 1.35 -2.57
N GLY A 11 2.65 1.60 -2.50
CA GLY A 11 3.18 2.93 -2.21
C GLY A 11 2.72 3.98 -3.22
N ASN A 12 2.76 3.64 -4.50
CA ASN A 12 2.31 4.52 -5.58
C ASN A 12 0.80 4.81 -5.49
N CYS A 13 0.00 3.79 -5.18
CA CYS A 13 -1.44 3.96 -5.04
C CYS A 13 -1.78 4.89 -3.87
N LEU A 14 -1.10 4.71 -2.75
CA LEU A 14 -1.28 5.58 -1.58
C LEU A 14 -0.82 7.02 -1.89
N ALA A 15 0.29 7.19 -2.59
CA ALA A 15 0.81 8.50 -2.96
C ALA A 15 -0.17 9.26 -3.87
N VAL A 16 -0.69 8.60 -4.89
CA VAL A 16 -1.72 9.18 -5.76
C VAL A 16 -2.96 9.55 -4.96
N GLY A 17 -3.39 8.66 -4.06
CA GLY A 17 -4.55 8.91 -3.21
C GLY A 17 -4.36 10.13 -2.31
N VAL A 18 -3.20 10.26 -1.67
CA VAL A 18 -2.90 11.41 -0.81
C VAL A 18 -2.90 12.70 -1.64
N ALA A 19 -2.20 12.71 -2.78
CA ALA A 19 -2.11 13.91 -3.62
C ALA A 19 -3.48 14.35 -4.14
N ALA A 20 -4.27 13.41 -4.66
CA ALA A 20 -5.59 13.71 -5.21
C ALA A 20 -6.56 14.20 -4.14
N ASN A 21 -6.59 13.54 -2.98
CA ASN A 21 -7.50 13.92 -1.90
C ASN A 21 -7.08 15.20 -1.19
N ALA A 22 -5.78 15.45 -1.07
CA ALA A 22 -5.29 16.72 -0.56
C ALA A 22 -5.75 17.87 -1.44
N THR A 23 -5.61 17.73 -2.76
CA THR A 23 -6.09 18.72 -3.72
C THR A 23 -7.58 18.96 -3.58
N ALA A 24 -8.38 17.89 -3.52
CA ALA A 24 -9.84 17.98 -3.39
C ALA A 24 -10.26 18.68 -2.09
N ARG A 25 -9.48 18.54 -1.02
CA ARG A 25 -9.76 19.17 0.29
C ARG A 25 -9.13 20.54 0.45
N GLY A 26 -8.43 21.04 -0.56
CA GLY A 26 -7.73 22.31 -0.46
C GLY A 26 -6.52 22.27 0.46
N ILE A 27 -5.97 21.10 0.74
CA ILE A 27 -4.77 20.92 1.55
C ILE A 27 -3.54 21.04 0.67
N ARG A 28 -2.65 21.95 1.05
CA ARG A 28 -1.40 22.16 0.32
C ARG A 28 -0.32 21.23 0.86
N LEU A 29 0.11 20.28 0.04
CA LEU A 29 1.24 19.40 0.36
C LEU A 29 2.56 20.12 0.13
N ARG A 30 3.47 20.01 1.09
CA ARG A 30 4.87 20.42 0.94
C ARG A 30 5.75 19.25 0.57
N SER A 31 5.54 18.10 1.21
CA SER A 31 6.25 16.88 0.87
C SER A 31 5.43 15.66 1.26
N LEU A 32 5.71 14.56 0.58
CA LEU A 32 5.11 13.26 0.82
C LEU A 32 6.17 12.19 0.63
N SER A 33 6.29 11.31 1.60
CA SER A 33 7.19 10.18 1.55
C SER A 33 6.47 8.94 2.05
N ILE A 34 6.57 7.84 1.33
CA ILE A 34 5.94 6.58 1.72
C ILE A 34 6.99 5.48 1.68
N ALA A 35 7.18 4.80 2.80
CA ALA A 35 8.03 3.62 2.91
C ALA A 35 7.13 2.40 3.09
N VAL A 36 7.28 1.42 2.21
CA VAL A 36 6.47 0.19 2.25
C VAL A 36 7.40 -0.99 2.47
N GLU A 37 7.08 -1.82 3.44
CA GLU A 37 7.84 -3.03 3.74
C GLU A 37 6.90 -4.20 4.05
N GLY A 38 7.40 -5.40 3.84
CA GLY A 38 6.66 -6.62 4.11
C GLY A 38 7.59 -7.77 4.38
N ASP A 39 7.07 -8.78 5.08
CA ASP A 39 7.82 -10.00 5.41
C ASP A 39 7.34 -11.15 4.54
N LEU A 40 8.29 -11.81 3.90
CA LEU A 40 8.03 -12.91 2.99
C LEU A 40 8.99 -14.05 3.28
N ASP A 41 8.44 -15.25 3.50
CA ASP A 41 9.21 -16.47 3.64
C ASP A 41 9.24 -17.20 2.29
N LEU A 42 10.42 -17.41 1.73
CA LEU A 42 10.60 -18.06 0.43
C LEU A 42 10.51 -19.58 0.48
N SER A 43 10.36 -20.20 1.66
CA SER A 43 10.38 -21.65 1.81
C SER A 43 9.34 -22.35 0.94
N THR A 44 8.12 -21.84 0.89
CA THR A 44 7.05 -22.42 0.08
C THR A 44 7.31 -22.24 -1.41
N PHE A 45 7.75 -21.06 -1.81
CA PHE A 45 8.10 -20.79 -3.21
C PHE A 45 9.21 -21.71 -3.71
N LEU A 46 10.20 -21.98 -2.86
CA LEU A 46 11.35 -22.84 -3.20
C LEU A 46 11.04 -24.33 -3.06
N GLY A 47 9.84 -24.69 -2.61
CA GLY A 47 9.44 -26.09 -2.45
C GLY A 47 10.01 -26.79 -1.22
N LEU A 48 10.49 -26.03 -0.24
CA LEU A 48 11.11 -26.59 0.97
C LEU A 48 10.07 -26.98 2.03
N GLU A 49 8.98 -26.21 2.11
CA GLU A 49 7.91 -26.43 3.08
C GLU A 49 6.55 -26.06 2.48
N PRO A 50 5.47 -26.76 2.89
CA PRO A 50 4.13 -26.30 2.58
C PRO A 50 3.81 -25.05 3.42
N GLY A 51 2.91 -24.19 2.92
CA GLY A 51 2.49 -23.02 3.66
C GLY A 51 2.01 -21.90 2.75
N HIS A 52 1.99 -20.69 3.30
CA HIS A 52 1.61 -19.49 2.57
C HIS A 52 2.83 -18.92 1.85
N ALA A 53 2.73 -18.75 0.55
CA ALA A 53 3.83 -18.28 -0.28
C ALA A 53 3.94 -16.76 -0.35
N GLY A 54 2.92 -16.04 0.08
CA GLY A 54 2.86 -14.58 0.00
C GLY A 54 3.35 -13.88 1.26
N PHE A 55 3.14 -12.57 1.29
CA PHE A 55 3.50 -11.77 2.46
C PHE A 55 2.69 -12.16 3.68
N GLY A 56 3.35 -12.23 4.83
CA GLY A 56 2.69 -12.41 6.14
C GLY A 56 2.10 -11.12 6.66
N ASN A 57 2.78 -10.00 6.40
CA ASN A 57 2.28 -8.66 6.69
C ASN A 57 2.91 -7.65 5.72
N ILE A 58 2.24 -6.52 5.59
CA ILE A 58 2.74 -5.37 4.82
C ILE A 58 2.44 -4.13 5.65
N THR A 59 3.43 -3.26 5.79
CA THR A 59 3.29 -1.98 6.49
C THR A 59 3.68 -0.84 5.56
N ALA A 60 2.84 0.18 5.47
CA ALA A 60 3.15 1.41 4.76
C ALA A 60 3.24 2.55 5.77
N GLN A 61 4.38 3.20 5.81
CA GLN A 61 4.58 4.41 6.62
C GLN A 61 4.44 5.62 5.73
N VAL A 62 3.47 6.47 6.04
CA VAL A 62 3.13 7.64 5.24
C VAL A 62 3.54 8.90 5.99
N ASP A 63 4.54 9.61 5.48
CA ASP A 63 5.00 10.87 6.04
C ASP A 63 4.51 12.02 5.19
N VAL A 64 3.66 12.86 5.77
CA VAL A 64 3.03 13.99 5.09
C VAL A 64 3.45 15.27 5.79
N ASP A 65 4.03 16.20 5.02
CA ASP A 65 4.23 17.58 5.44
C ASP A 65 3.27 18.45 4.61
N ALA A 66 2.33 19.07 5.28
CA ALA A 66 1.27 19.82 4.63
C ALA A 66 0.88 21.05 5.44
N ASP A 67 0.25 22.00 4.75
CA ASP A 67 -0.33 23.18 5.40
C ASP A 67 -1.74 22.84 5.90
N ALA A 68 -1.77 22.05 6.99
CA ALA A 68 -2.98 21.55 7.61
C ALA A 68 -2.67 21.12 9.05
N SER A 69 -3.71 20.99 9.87
CA SER A 69 -3.54 20.51 11.24
C SER A 69 -3.16 19.02 11.26
N PRO A 70 -2.53 18.55 12.36
CA PRO A 70 -2.25 17.12 12.51
C PRO A 70 -3.50 16.24 12.37
N GLU A 71 -4.65 16.71 12.84
CA GLU A 71 -5.92 16.00 12.74
C GLU A 71 -6.39 15.89 11.29
N GLU A 72 -6.26 16.98 10.52
CA GLU A 72 -6.62 16.98 9.09
C GLU A 72 -5.72 16.05 8.29
N VAL A 73 -4.42 16.01 8.60
CA VAL A 73 -3.48 15.11 7.95
C VAL A 73 -3.81 13.65 8.29
N ALA A 74 -4.08 13.34 9.56
CA ALA A 74 -4.44 11.99 9.98
C ALA A 74 -5.73 11.51 9.30
N GLU A 75 -6.74 12.36 9.21
CA GLU A 75 -7.99 12.04 8.52
C GLU A 75 -7.78 11.81 7.02
N LEU A 76 -6.94 12.62 6.38
CA LEU A 76 -6.58 12.46 4.98
C LEU A 76 -5.94 11.08 4.74
N VAL A 77 -4.95 10.73 5.54
CA VAL A 77 -4.24 9.45 5.40
C VAL A 77 -5.17 8.27 5.67
N GLU A 78 -6.01 8.37 6.68
CA GLU A 78 -7.00 7.32 6.99
C GLU A 78 -7.98 7.12 5.83
N TYR A 79 -8.50 8.19 5.27
CA TYR A 79 -9.41 8.12 4.12
C TYR A 79 -8.74 7.44 2.93
N VAL A 80 -7.51 7.82 2.63
CA VAL A 80 -6.75 7.24 1.50
C VAL A 80 -6.49 5.76 1.74
N SER A 81 -6.10 5.39 2.96
CA SER A 81 -5.92 3.99 3.34
C SER A 81 -7.20 3.17 3.14
N ASN A 82 -8.33 3.73 3.51
CA ASN A 82 -9.62 3.05 3.43
C ASN A 82 -10.23 3.01 2.03
N THR A 83 -9.65 3.71 1.06
CA THR A 83 -10.16 3.79 -0.30
C THR A 83 -9.13 3.40 -1.36
N SER A 84 -7.94 2.95 -0.97
CA SER A 84 -6.90 2.53 -1.89
C SER A 84 -7.29 1.23 -2.61
N PRO A 85 -7.42 1.23 -3.95
CA PRO A 85 -7.70 -0.01 -4.67
C PRO A 85 -6.63 -1.10 -4.47
N VAL A 86 -5.36 -0.74 -4.49
CA VAL A 86 -4.28 -1.70 -4.26
C VAL A 86 -4.28 -2.15 -2.80
N GLY A 87 -4.47 -1.23 -1.85
CA GLY A 87 -4.57 -1.56 -0.43
C GLY A 87 -5.70 -2.53 -0.13
N HIS A 88 -6.89 -2.28 -0.67
CA HIS A 88 -8.03 -3.18 -0.51
C HIS A 88 -7.80 -4.54 -1.17
N THR A 89 -7.17 -4.55 -2.33
CA THR A 89 -6.84 -5.80 -3.02
C THR A 89 -5.90 -6.66 -2.18
N LEU A 90 -4.89 -6.06 -1.57
CA LEU A 90 -3.92 -6.78 -0.75
C LEU A 90 -4.49 -7.21 0.61
N ALA A 91 -5.46 -6.49 1.14
CA ALA A 91 -6.02 -6.75 2.46
C ALA A 91 -7.08 -7.85 2.48
N ARG A 92 -7.49 -8.36 1.33
CA ARG A 92 -8.56 -9.38 1.20
C ARG A 92 -8.13 -10.51 0.32
N GLU A 93 -8.73 -11.68 0.55
CA GLU A 93 -8.62 -12.79 -0.38
C GLU A 93 -9.43 -12.49 -1.63
N ILE A 94 -8.78 -12.60 -2.77
CA ILE A 94 -9.45 -12.49 -4.07
C ILE A 94 -9.12 -13.74 -4.88
N PRO A 95 -10.06 -14.26 -5.67
CA PRO A 95 -9.77 -15.38 -6.54
C PRO A 95 -8.77 -14.98 -7.62
N VAL A 96 -7.72 -15.78 -7.77
CA VAL A 96 -6.73 -15.59 -8.83
C VAL A 96 -6.72 -16.87 -9.66
N ALA A 97 -7.09 -16.76 -10.93
CA ALA A 97 -7.08 -17.89 -11.85
C ALA A 97 -5.85 -17.78 -12.76
N VAL A 98 -5.08 -18.86 -12.81
CA VAL A 98 -3.98 -19.01 -13.76
C VAL A 98 -4.35 -20.14 -14.70
N VAL A 99 -4.47 -19.83 -15.96
CA VAL A 99 -4.95 -20.79 -16.95
C VAL A 99 -3.89 -21.01 -18.03
N THR A 100 -3.90 -22.22 -18.61
CA THR A 100 -3.02 -22.55 -19.73
C THR A 100 -3.71 -22.14 -21.03
N ALA A 101 -2.98 -21.42 -21.87
CA ALA A 101 -3.49 -21.00 -23.17
C ALA A 101 -3.51 -22.19 -24.18
#